data_99186bb9bd9be7a5f77b10e3ae7ec02f
#
_entry.id   99186bb9bd9be7a5f77b10e3ae7ec02f
#
_cell.length_a   1.000
_cell.length_b   1.000
_cell.length_c   1.000
_cell.angle_alpha   90.00
_cell.angle_beta   90.00
_cell.angle_gamma   90.00
#
_symmetry.space_group_name_H-M   'P 1'
#
loop_
_entity.id
_entity.type
_entity.pdbx_description
1 polymer ?
#
loop_
_entity_poly.entity_id
_entity_poly.type
_entity_poly.pdbx_seq_one_letter_code
_entity_poly.pdbx_strand_id
1 'polypeptide(L)'
;MTVQLLHLSDLHFGGLADLDQIEALEQMLPDLRPDAVVVTGDLSQRARHGEFQRARALVQVAARTAPVLVIPGNHDVAWWTRPLIPLAKQPLYAKYRRYFGADLVPTLTLPGAIIASALTSHGVSWGSLTLQLRDLAVKGHLPKRELARVRGLFDSAPREQARVLVVHHNVLRGDISRRMGLARWRQAQRRIVASGAEVVLCGHDHEEGAELLGGRVVVSTAGTLCKRTRGGRPSTFNFVTIEPTAVHITYFRWDVESRRFRASDTYAFARVGKGAAPAPAPAPPPAQPVSADTTSHS
;
A
#
# COMPACT_ATOMS: atom_id res chain seq x y z
N MET A 1 15.38 -14.77 10.19
CA MET A 1 16.01 -14.02 9.09
C MET A 1 15.35 -12.66 9.01
N THR A 2 16.11 -11.60 8.73
CA THR A 2 15.58 -10.26 8.45
C THR A 2 15.15 -10.20 6.99
N VAL A 3 14.06 -9.49 6.70
CA VAL A 3 13.57 -9.26 5.34
C VAL A 3 13.34 -7.76 5.15
N GLN A 4 13.85 -7.22 4.05
CA GLN A 4 13.78 -5.81 3.70
C GLN A 4 12.92 -5.61 2.44
N LEU A 5 11.84 -4.85 2.56
CA LEU A 5 10.90 -4.60 1.49
C LEU A 5 10.87 -3.11 1.14
N LEU A 6 11.09 -2.79 -0.13
CA LEU A 6 10.78 -1.46 -0.65
C LEU A 6 9.29 -1.42 -1.01
N HIS A 7 8.53 -0.55 -0.35
CA HIS A 7 7.08 -0.45 -0.50
C HIS A 7 6.70 0.85 -1.22
N LEU A 8 6.27 0.72 -2.46
CA LEU A 8 5.83 1.80 -3.35
C LEU A 8 4.32 1.72 -3.58
N SER A 9 3.67 2.86 -3.81
CA SER A 9 2.26 2.95 -4.18
C SER A 9 1.97 4.22 -4.99
N ASP A 10 0.83 4.22 -5.67
CA ASP A 10 0.22 5.44 -6.22
C ASP A 10 1.18 6.25 -7.11
N LEU A 11 1.78 5.57 -8.09
CA LEU A 11 2.72 6.16 -9.05
C LEU A 11 2.03 7.09 -10.05
N HIS A 12 0.76 6.80 -10.39
CA HIS A 12 -0.10 7.59 -11.26
C HIS A 12 0.58 8.08 -12.54
N PHE A 13 1.32 7.19 -13.23
CA PHE A 13 1.89 7.53 -14.52
C PHE A 13 0.82 8.13 -15.44
N GLY A 14 1.15 9.31 -16.00
CA GLY A 14 0.23 10.18 -16.73
C GLY A 14 0.54 11.63 -16.42
N GLY A 15 -0.48 12.48 -16.36
CA GLY A 15 -0.31 13.92 -16.07
C GLY A 15 0.06 14.24 -14.62
N LEU A 16 -0.08 13.29 -13.69
CA LEU A 16 0.22 13.48 -12.27
C LEU A 16 1.58 12.93 -11.84
N ALA A 17 2.20 12.03 -12.62
CA ALA A 17 3.51 11.49 -12.26
C ALA A 17 4.54 12.61 -12.15
N ASP A 18 5.39 12.51 -11.14
CA ASP A 18 6.57 13.36 -10.98
C ASP A 18 7.80 12.59 -11.47
N LEU A 19 8.28 12.95 -12.66
CA LEU A 19 9.38 12.23 -13.30
C LEU A 19 10.71 12.42 -12.58
N ASP A 20 10.92 13.56 -11.93
CA ASP A 20 12.13 13.82 -11.13
C ASP A 20 12.19 12.85 -9.92
N GLN A 21 11.04 12.62 -9.30
CA GLN A 21 10.95 11.67 -8.19
C GLN A 21 11.15 10.23 -8.64
N ILE A 22 10.61 9.86 -9.81
CA ILE A 22 10.80 8.54 -10.39
C ILE A 22 12.29 8.31 -10.70
N GLU A 23 12.95 9.27 -11.34
CA GLU A 23 14.39 9.19 -11.66
C GLU A 23 15.24 9.10 -10.38
N ALA A 24 14.94 9.91 -9.37
CA ALA A 24 15.64 9.87 -8.08
C ALA A 24 15.48 8.51 -7.39
N LEU A 25 14.27 7.91 -7.45
CA LEU A 25 14.05 6.56 -6.94
C LEU A 25 14.87 5.53 -7.72
N GLU A 26 14.87 5.59 -9.07
CA GLU A 26 15.63 4.66 -9.90
C GLU A 26 17.13 4.69 -9.57
N GLN A 27 17.68 5.89 -9.32
CA GLN A 27 19.08 6.08 -8.91
C GLN A 27 19.37 5.52 -7.52
N MET A 28 18.40 5.52 -6.60
CA MET A 28 18.56 5.00 -5.24
C MET A 28 18.43 3.48 -5.11
N LEU A 29 17.72 2.82 -6.03
CA LEU A 29 17.41 1.38 -5.94
C LEU A 29 18.63 0.49 -5.68
N PRO A 30 19.79 0.68 -6.33
CA PRO A 30 20.97 -0.14 -6.09
C PRO A 30 21.54 -0.02 -4.67
N ASP A 31 21.38 1.15 -4.04
CA ASP A 31 21.89 1.42 -2.67
C ASP A 31 20.94 0.92 -1.59
N LEU A 32 19.64 0.92 -1.85
CA LEU A 32 18.61 0.45 -0.91
C LEU A 32 18.68 -1.06 -0.67
N ARG A 33 19.08 -1.85 -1.67
CA ARG A 33 19.26 -3.32 -1.62
C ARG A 33 18.10 -4.07 -0.94
N PRO A 34 16.85 -3.84 -1.31
CA PRO A 34 15.75 -4.58 -0.73
C PRO A 34 15.78 -6.06 -1.14
N ASP A 35 15.21 -6.96 -0.32
CA ASP A 35 14.98 -8.36 -0.69
C ASP A 35 13.84 -8.50 -1.70
N ALA A 36 12.90 -7.54 -1.70
CA ALA A 36 11.87 -7.41 -2.72
C ALA A 36 11.34 -5.97 -2.82
N VAL A 37 10.82 -5.62 -4.00
CA VAL A 37 10.06 -4.40 -4.23
C VAL A 37 8.57 -4.74 -4.34
N VAL A 38 7.73 -4.08 -3.56
CA VAL A 38 6.28 -4.27 -3.56
C VAL A 38 5.59 -2.99 -4.01
N VAL A 39 4.82 -3.06 -5.10
CA VAL A 39 4.06 -1.93 -5.65
C VAL A 39 2.57 -2.18 -5.42
N THR A 40 1.96 -1.41 -4.52
CA THR A 40 0.59 -1.64 -4.05
C THR A 40 -0.49 -0.98 -4.91
N GLY A 41 -0.22 -0.78 -6.21
CA GLY A 41 -1.22 -0.36 -7.19
C GLY A 41 -1.21 1.12 -7.54
N ASP A 42 -2.21 1.53 -8.33
CA ASP A 42 -2.34 2.84 -8.95
C ASP A 42 -1.09 3.25 -9.73
N LEU A 43 -0.67 2.31 -10.59
CA LEU A 43 0.46 2.47 -11.50
C LEU A 43 0.17 3.55 -12.55
N SER A 44 -1.06 3.58 -13.04
CA SER A 44 -1.54 4.49 -14.08
C SER A 44 -2.58 5.47 -13.54
N GLN A 45 -2.74 6.61 -14.22
CA GLN A 45 -3.78 7.57 -13.87
C GLN A 45 -5.14 7.19 -14.47
N ARG A 46 -5.18 6.62 -15.67
CA ARG A 46 -6.41 6.34 -16.43
C ARG A 46 -6.37 5.04 -17.23
N ALA A 47 -5.55 4.08 -16.82
CA ALA A 47 -5.36 2.81 -17.52
C ALA A 47 -5.06 2.98 -19.02
N ARG A 48 -4.21 3.94 -19.41
CA ARG A 48 -3.79 4.15 -20.79
C ARG A 48 -2.54 3.34 -21.10
N HIS A 49 -2.36 2.96 -22.36
CA HIS A 49 -1.20 2.17 -22.78
C HIS A 49 0.14 2.85 -22.47
N GLY A 50 0.28 4.15 -22.78
CA GLY A 50 1.52 4.89 -22.51
C GLY A 50 1.81 5.04 -21.01
N GLU A 51 0.78 5.08 -20.16
CA GLU A 51 0.93 5.12 -18.71
C GLU A 51 1.49 3.78 -18.20
N PHE A 52 0.91 2.67 -18.65
CA PHE A 52 1.40 1.33 -18.31
C PHE A 52 2.79 1.01 -18.87
N GLN A 53 3.13 1.54 -20.06
CA GLN A 53 4.49 1.39 -20.60
C GLN A 53 5.52 2.03 -19.69
N ARG A 54 5.28 3.25 -19.19
CA ARG A 54 6.18 3.94 -18.26
C ARG A 54 6.25 3.23 -16.91
N ALA A 55 5.11 2.82 -16.36
CA ALA A 55 5.08 2.05 -15.12
C ALA A 55 5.86 0.73 -15.23
N ARG A 56 5.72 0.03 -16.38
CA ARG A 56 6.49 -1.18 -16.65
C ARG A 56 7.99 -0.91 -16.72
N ALA A 57 8.41 0.23 -17.31
CA ALA A 57 9.82 0.60 -17.37
C ALA A 57 10.42 0.72 -15.96
N LEU A 58 9.77 1.45 -15.03
CA LEU A 58 10.19 1.52 -13.64
C LEU A 58 10.25 0.13 -12.97
N VAL A 59 9.20 -0.69 -13.15
CA VAL A 59 9.18 -2.06 -12.62
C VAL A 59 10.33 -2.90 -13.16
N GLN A 60 10.71 -2.74 -14.43
CA GLN A 60 11.86 -3.42 -15.01
C GLN A 60 13.20 -2.92 -14.45
N VAL A 61 13.33 -1.63 -14.14
CA VAL A 61 14.50 -1.10 -13.43
C VAL A 61 14.59 -1.69 -12.03
N ALA A 62 13.49 -1.68 -11.27
CA ALA A 62 13.44 -2.28 -9.93
C ALA A 62 13.74 -3.78 -9.94
N ALA A 63 13.28 -4.50 -10.97
CA ALA A 63 13.52 -5.95 -11.13
C ALA A 63 14.99 -6.32 -11.39
N ARG A 64 15.85 -5.36 -11.72
CA ARG A 64 17.31 -5.58 -11.80
C ARG A 64 17.95 -5.63 -10.41
N THR A 65 17.31 -5.02 -9.42
CA THR A 65 17.82 -4.95 -8.05
C THR A 65 17.25 -6.09 -7.18
N ALA A 66 15.96 -6.36 -7.28
CA ALA A 66 15.27 -7.37 -6.46
C ALA A 66 14.00 -7.89 -7.15
N PRO A 67 13.45 -9.06 -6.75
CA PRO A 67 12.14 -9.51 -7.18
C PRO A 67 11.06 -8.45 -6.94
N VAL A 68 10.15 -8.27 -7.91
CA VAL A 68 9.08 -7.25 -7.82
C VAL A 68 7.71 -7.93 -7.77
N LEU A 69 6.92 -7.57 -6.77
CA LEU A 69 5.50 -7.91 -6.69
C LEU A 69 4.66 -6.66 -6.98
N VAL A 70 3.80 -6.74 -8.00
CA VAL A 70 2.93 -5.63 -8.42
C VAL A 70 1.48 -6.07 -8.40
N ILE A 71 0.61 -5.26 -7.83
CA ILE A 71 -0.84 -5.46 -7.87
C ILE A 71 -1.54 -4.28 -8.55
N PRO A 72 -2.74 -4.44 -9.12
CA PRO A 72 -3.49 -3.31 -9.66
C PRO A 72 -4.18 -2.50 -8.57
N GLY A 73 -4.19 -1.17 -8.73
CA GLY A 73 -5.03 -0.25 -7.99
C GLY A 73 -6.36 0.03 -8.70
N ASN A 74 -7.15 0.96 -8.18
CA ASN A 74 -8.44 1.31 -8.78
C ASN A 74 -8.29 2.15 -10.05
N HIS A 75 -7.22 2.92 -10.21
CA HIS A 75 -6.91 3.66 -11.43
C HIS A 75 -6.38 2.77 -12.57
N ASP A 76 -5.92 1.56 -12.26
CA ASP A 76 -5.43 0.60 -13.26
C ASP A 76 -6.54 -0.21 -13.93
N VAL A 77 -7.77 -0.04 -13.45
CA VAL A 77 -8.96 -0.69 -13.99
C VAL A 77 -9.63 0.19 -15.04
N ALA A 78 -9.97 -0.35 -16.18
CA ALA A 78 -10.56 0.38 -17.32
C ALA A 78 -12.04 0.78 -17.10
N TRP A 79 -12.45 1.16 -15.89
CA TRP A 79 -13.84 1.50 -15.59
C TRP A 79 -14.23 2.92 -16.03
N TRP A 80 -13.28 3.83 -16.15
CA TRP A 80 -13.50 5.22 -16.58
C TRP A 80 -14.14 5.35 -17.97
N THR A 81 -13.98 4.35 -18.81
CA THR A 81 -14.58 4.30 -20.16
C THR A 81 -15.90 3.53 -20.20
N ARG A 82 -16.32 2.88 -19.12
CA ARG A 82 -17.42 1.91 -19.10
C ARG A 82 -18.79 2.39 -18.62
N PRO A 83 -18.99 3.47 -17.83
CA PRO A 83 -20.33 3.87 -17.45
C PRO A 83 -21.21 4.24 -18.66
N LEU A 84 -20.59 4.52 -19.81
CA LEU A 84 -21.28 4.90 -21.04
C LEU A 84 -21.38 3.78 -22.09
N ILE A 85 -20.75 2.61 -21.87
CA ILE A 85 -20.73 1.50 -22.85
C ILE A 85 -21.01 0.16 -22.14
N PRO A 86 -22.31 -0.20 -21.90
CA PRO A 86 -22.68 -1.49 -21.30
C PRO A 86 -22.21 -2.71 -22.08
N LEU A 87 -21.84 -2.55 -23.35
CA LEU A 87 -21.44 -3.59 -24.30
C LEU A 87 -19.91 -3.73 -24.49
N ALA A 88 -19.09 -3.07 -23.66
CA ALA A 88 -17.63 -3.19 -23.81
C ALA A 88 -17.16 -4.63 -23.53
N LYS A 89 -16.79 -5.33 -24.58
CA LYS A 89 -16.34 -6.74 -24.59
C LYS A 89 -14.98 -6.98 -23.90
N GLN A 90 -14.23 -5.93 -23.51
CA GLN A 90 -12.92 -6.13 -22.90
C GLN A 90 -13.00 -6.35 -21.39
N PRO A 91 -12.30 -7.37 -20.83
CA PRO A 91 -12.20 -7.57 -19.39
C PRO A 91 -11.63 -6.34 -18.66
N LEU A 92 -12.07 -6.09 -17.43
CA LEU A 92 -11.68 -4.92 -16.62
C LEU A 92 -10.15 -4.69 -16.54
N TYR A 93 -9.38 -5.78 -16.50
CA TYR A 93 -7.94 -5.78 -16.33
C TYR A 93 -7.15 -6.11 -17.61
N ALA A 94 -7.79 -6.10 -18.80
CA ALA A 94 -7.14 -6.53 -20.03
C ALA A 94 -5.84 -5.76 -20.30
N LYS A 95 -5.84 -4.44 -20.10
CA LYS A 95 -4.65 -3.61 -20.31
C LYS A 95 -3.59 -3.88 -19.23
N TYR A 96 -3.97 -3.93 -17.96
CA TYR A 96 -3.04 -4.26 -16.87
C TYR A 96 -2.33 -5.60 -17.14
N ARG A 97 -3.11 -6.65 -17.45
CA ARG A 97 -2.56 -7.99 -17.75
C ARG A 97 -1.59 -8.00 -18.91
N ARG A 98 -1.79 -7.15 -19.90
CA ARG A 98 -0.86 -7.03 -21.04
C ARG A 98 0.55 -6.59 -20.64
N TYR A 99 0.67 -5.79 -19.57
CA TYR A 99 1.93 -5.19 -19.14
C TYR A 99 2.56 -5.90 -17.94
N PHE A 100 1.74 -6.43 -17.02
CA PHE A 100 2.20 -6.98 -15.73
C PHE A 100 1.89 -8.47 -15.54
N GLY A 101 1.33 -9.14 -16.54
CA GLY A 101 1.02 -10.57 -16.50
C GLY A 101 -0.43 -10.88 -16.15
N ALA A 102 -0.80 -12.14 -16.29
CA ALA A 102 -2.18 -12.61 -16.15
C ALA A 102 -2.67 -12.62 -14.70
N ASP A 103 -1.77 -12.78 -13.74
CA ASP A 103 -2.09 -12.86 -12.31
C ASP A 103 -2.29 -11.47 -11.72
N LEU A 104 -3.46 -11.25 -11.11
CA LEU A 104 -3.81 -9.99 -10.43
C LEU A 104 -3.53 -10.02 -8.92
N VAL A 105 -3.21 -11.21 -8.41
CA VAL A 105 -2.97 -11.47 -6.98
C VAL A 105 -1.73 -12.33 -6.77
N PRO A 106 -0.58 -11.87 -7.30
CA PRO A 106 0.67 -12.64 -7.24
C PRO A 106 1.08 -12.94 -5.79
N THR A 107 1.83 -14.01 -5.64
CA THR A 107 2.48 -14.39 -4.38
C THR A 107 3.98 -14.46 -4.62
N LEU A 108 4.76 -13.91 -3.70
CA LEU A 108 6.20 -13.96 -3.70
C LEU A 108 6.70 -14.62 -2.41
N THR A 109 7.53 -15.64 -2.54
CA THR A 109 8.16 -16.31 -1.40
C THR A 109 9.63 -15.94 -1.35
N LEU A 110 10.06 -15.42 -0.22
CA LEU A 110 11.45 -15.14 0.14
C LEU A 110 11.88 -16.11 1.25
N PRO A 111 13.16 -16.33 1.50
CA PRO A 111 13.62 -17.21 2.58
C PRO A 111 13.01 -16.86 3.94
N GLY A 112 12.81 -15.57 4.25
CA GLY A 112 12.28 -15.09 5.54
C GLY A 112 10.82 -14.63 5.52
N ALA A 113 10.13 -14.62 4.36
CA ALA A 113 8.75 -14.12 4.27
C ALA A 113 7.95 -14.77 3.13
N ILE A 114 6.64 -14.90 3.35
CA ILE A 114 5.66 -15.11 2.31
C ILE A 114 4.83 -13.83 2.12
N ILE A 115 4.82 -13.30 0.90
CA ILE A 115 4.12 -12.09 0.52
C ILE A 115 2.96 -12.49 -0.37
N ALA A 116 1.73 -12.41 0.13
CA ALA A 116 0.52 -12.79 -0.60
C ALA A 116 -0.36 -11.56 -0.81
N SER A 117 -0.80 -11.35 -2.04
CA SER A 117 -1.68 -10.22 -2.36
C SER A 117 -3.16 -10.62 -2.38
N ALA A 118 -4.03 -9.64 -2.20
CA ALA A 118 -5.47 -9.81 -2.35
C ALA A 118 -6.07 -8.65 -3.15
N LEU A 119 -6.95 -8.97 -4.10
CA LEU A 119 -7.56 -7.99 -4.96
C LEU A 119 -8.63 -7.19 -4.22
N THR A 120 -8.49 -5.85 -4.23
CA THR A 120 -9.47 -4.93 -3.65
C THR A 120 -10.08 -3.99 -4.67
N SER A 121 -9.50 -3.90 -5.88
CA SER A 121 -9.91 -3.01 -6.96
C SER A 121 -10.84 -3.75 -7.93
N HIS A 122 -12.15 -3.70 -7.71
CA HIS A 122 -13.13 -4.45 -8.51
C HIS A 122 -13.93 -3.55 -9.47
N GLY A 123 -13.58 -2.26 -9.58
CA GLY A 123 -14.44 -1.27 -10.24
C GLY A 123 -15.75 -1.08 -9.46
N VAL A 124 -16.82 -0.68 -10.15
CA VAL A 124 -18.15 -0.61 -9.54
C VAL A 124 -18.69 -2.03 -9.38
N SER A 125 -18.81 -2.52 -8.15
CA SER A 125 -19.30 -3.85 -7.82
C SER A 125 -20.34 -3.78 -6.70
N TRP A 126 -21.22 -4.79 -6.60
CA TRP A 126 -22.20 -4.90 -5.49
C TRP A 126 -21.52 -4.83 -4.10
N GLY A 127 -20.29 -5.31 -4.00
CA GLY A 127 -19.52 -5.28 -2.74
C GLY A 127 -18.98 -3.90 -2.37
N SER A 128 -18.81 -3.01 -3.34
CA SER A 128 -18.33 -1.62 -3.15
C SER A 128 -19.46 -0.58 -3.15
N LEU A 129 -20.71 -0.97 -3.29
CA LEU A 129 -21.83 -0.04 -3.24
C LEU A 129 -21.91 0.65 -1.89
N THR A 130 -21.91 1.98 -1.93
CA THR A 130 -22.12 2.87 -0.80
C THR A 130 -23.23 3.87 -1.14
N LEU A 131 -23.86 4.46 -0.12
CA LEU A 131 -24.91 5.48 -0.33
C LEU A 131 -24.36 6.80 -0.90
N GLN A 132 -23.03 6.94 -0.99
CA GLN A 132 -22.38 8.13 -1.53
C GLN A 132 -21.86 7.85 -2.94
N LEU A 133 -22.43 8.49 -3.96
CA LEU A 133 -22.02 8.36 -5.36
C LEU A 133 -20.54 8.60 -5.62
N ARG A 134 -19.90 9.47 -4.82
CA ARG A 134 -18.46 9.74 -4.89
C ARG A 134 -17.58 8.53 -4.55
N ASP A 135 -18.09 7.62 -3.74
CA ASP A 135 -17.35 6.49 -3.20
C ASP A 135 -17.49 5.21 -4.05
N LEU A 136 -18.47 5.18 -4.97
CA LEU A 136 -18.82 3.97 -5.72
C LEU A 136 -17.67 3.37 -6.54
N ALA A 137 -16.76 4.23 -7.02
CA ALA A 137 -15.64 3.80 -7.85
C ALA A 137 -14.30 3.90 -7.14
N VAL A 138 -14.27 4.54 -5.98
CA VAL A 138 -13.05 4.83 -5.21
C VAL A 138 -12.86 3.82 -4.08
N LYS A 139 -13.96 3.36 -3.45
CA LYS A 139 -13.85 2.38 -2.37
C LYS A 139 -13.61 0.97 -2.89
N GLY A 140 -12.58 0.34 -2.34
CA GLY A 140 -12.27 -1.05 -2.57
C GLY A 140 -13.23 -2.01 -1.84
N HIS A 141 -13.23 -3.25 -2.30
CA HIS A 141 -13.91 -4.35 -1.63
C HIS A 141 -12.93 -5.50 -1.42
N LEU A 142 -12.88 -6.03 -0.20
CA LEU A 142 -12.05 -7.19 0.14
C LEU A 142 -12.94 -8.43 0.33
N PRO A 143 -13.10 -9.27 -0.70
CA PRO A 143 -13.94 -10.44 -0.65
C PRO A 143 -13.46 -11.48 0.37
N LYS A 144 -14.39 -12.19 1.01
CA LYS A 144 -14.05 -13.27 1.95
C LYS A 144 -13.17 -14.34 1.30
N ARG A 145 -13.42 -14.68 0.03
CA ARG A 145 -12.67 -15.67 -0.73
C ARG A 145 -11.18 -15.32 -0.88
N GLU A 146 -10.86 -14.02 -1.08
CA GLU A 146 -9.47 -13.56 -1.21
C GLU A 146 -8.69 -13.82 0.10
N LEU A 147 -9.26 -13.45 1.23
CA LEU A 147 -8.60 -13.69 2.52
C LEU A 147 -8.61 -15.17 2.92
N ALA A 148 -9.57 -15.98 2.47
CA ALA A 148 -9.51 -17.42 2.66
C ALA A 148 -8.34 -18.05 1.88
N ARG A 149 -8.11 -17.61 0.63
CA ARG A 149 -6.95 -18.00 -0.17
C ARG A 149 -5.63 -17.60 0.48
N VAL A 150 -5.52 -16.34 0.91
CA VAL A 150 -4.34 -15.80 1.60
C VAL A 150 -4.06 -16.58 2.87
N ARG A 151 -5.10 -16.87 3.68
CA ARG A 151 -4.97 -17.67 4.89
C ARG A 151 -4.42 -19.07 4.59
N GLY A 152 -4.92 -19.74 3.54
CA GLY A 152 -4.40 -21.05 3.12
C GLY A 152 -2.90 -21.01 2.79
N LEU A 153 -2.44 -19.94 2.08
CA LEU A 153 -1.03 -19.73 1.82
C LEU A 153 -0.22 -19.52 3.11
N PHE A 154 -0.71 -18.70 4.03
CA PHE A 154 -0.06 -18.43 5.30
C PHE A 154 -0.04 -19.63 6.25
N ASP A 155 -1.08 -20.48 6.20
CA ASP A 155 -1.16 -21.70 7.00
C ASP A 155 -0.18 -22.79 6.51
N SER A 156 0.12 -22.81 5.20
CA SER A 156 1.08 -23.72 4.59
C SER A 156 2.53 -23.23 4.67
N ALA A 157 2.76 -21.94 4.97
CA ALA A 157 4.10 -21.38 5.06
C ALA A 157 4.82 -21.82 6.36
N PRO A 158 6.16 -21.98 6.33
CA PRO A 158 6.97 -22.18 7.51
C PRO A 158 6.68 -21.16 8.61
N ARG A 159 6.74 -21.59 9.87
CA ARG A 159 6.36 -20.73 11.02
C ARG A 159 7.26 -19.51 11.17
N GLU A 160 8.53 -19.65 10.83
CA GLU A 160 9.57 -18.62 10.89
C GLU A 160 9.43 -17.55 9.82
N GLN A 161 8.74 -17.85 8.71
CA GLN A 161 8.48 -16.85 7.66
C GLN A 161 7.45 -15.83 8.13
N ALA A 162 7.76 -14.56 7.87
CA ALA A 162 6.83 -13.47 8.06
C ALA A 162 5.67 -13.54 7.04
N ARG A 163 4.47 -13.24 7.50
CA ARG A 163 3.23 -13.29 6.69
C ARG A 163 2.82 -11.88 6.29
N VAL A 164 3.12 -11.52 5.05
CA VAL A 164 2.86 -10.18 4.51
C VAL A 164 1.66 -10.23 3.57
N LEU A 165 0.61 -9.48 3.90
CA LEU A 165 -0.56 -9.27 3.04
C LEU A 165 -0.38 -7.97 2.25
N VAL A 166 -0.61 -8.03 0.94
CA VAL A 166 -0.56 -6.87 0.04
C VAL A 166 -1.94 -6.58 -0.51
N VAL A 167 -2.42 -5.36 -0.32
CA VAL A 167 -3.69 -4.85 -0.87
C VAL A 167 -3.48 -3.42 -1.37
N HIS A 168 -4.31 -2.94 -2.31
CA HIS A 168 -4.19 -1.56 -2.75
C HIS A 168 -4.82 -0.57 -1.75
N HIS A 169 -6.09 -0.75 -1.42
CA HIS A 169 -6.84 0.21 -0.61
C HIS A 169 -6.38 0.21 0.85
N ASN A 170 -6.23 1.41 1.43
CA ASN A 170 -5.86 1.58 2.83
C ASN A 170 -6.85 0.86 3.77
N VAL A 171 -6.29 0.12 4.71
CA VAL A 171 -7.05 -0.72 5.66
C VAL A 171 -7.31 0.00 6.99
N LEU A 172 -6.59 1.09 7.22
CA LEU A 172 -6.78 2.01 8.34
C LEU A 172 -7.30 3.35 7.83
N ARG A 173 -7.79 4.18 8.75
CA ARG A 173 -8.25 5.51 8.40
C ARG A 173 -7.04 6.41 8.18
N GLY A 174 -6.99 7.12 7.06
CA GLY A 174 -5.96 8.12 6.83
C GLY A 174 -6.04 9.26 7.86
N ASP A 175 -4.89 9.73 8.30
CA ASP A 175 -4.79 10.79 9.31
C ASP A 175 -5.31 12.13 8.81
N ILE A 176 -4.96 12.47 7.58
CA ILE A 176 -5.35 13.74 6.95
C ILE A 176 -6.69 13.60 6.26
N SER A 177 -6.82 12.57 5.41
CA SER A 177 -8.03 12.33 4.61
C SER A 177 -9.24 11.99 5.44
N ARG A 178 -9.02 11.38 6.62
CA ARG A 178 -10.04 10.80 7.49
C ARG A 178 -10.91 9.75 6.79
N ARG A 179 -10.43 9.19 5.68
CA ARG A 179 -11.16 8.23 4.85
C ARG A 179 -10.72 6.80 5.10
N MET A 180 -11.66 5.89 4.88
CA MET A 180 -11.44 4.45 4.82
C MET A 180 -11.47 4.02 3.36
N GLY A 181 -10.41 3.37 2.88
CA GLY A 181 -10.34 2.89 1.50
C GLY A 181 -11.27 1.72 1.19
N LEU A 182 -11.60 0.92 2.19
CA LEU A 182 -12.43 -0.27 2.02
C LEU A 182 -13.90 -0.04 2.41
N ALA A 183 -14.82 -0.49 1.56
CA ALA A 183 -16.22 -0.68 1.94
C ALA A 183 -16.30 -1.77 3.04
N ARG A 184 -17.27 -1.63 3.97
CA ARG A 184 -17.44 -2.55 5.12
C ARG A 184 -16.11 -2.78 5.88
N TRP A 185 -15.33 -1.74 6.05
CA TRP A 185 -13.96 -1.76 6.59
C TRP A 185 -13.82 -2.50 7.92
N ARG A 186 -14.77 -2.36 8.87
CA ARG A 186 -14.73 -3.11 10.14
C ARG A 186 -14.71 -4.62 9.93
N GLN A 187 -15.47 -5.11 8.95
CA GLN A 187 -15.51 -6.53 8.62
C GLN A 187 -14.22 -6.95 7.90
N ALA A 188 -13.70 -6.10 6.99
CA ALA A 188 -12.43 -6.35 6.31
C ALA A 188 -11.28 -6.43 7.32
N GLN A 189 -11.18 -5.49 8.25
CA GLN A 189 -10.16 -5.47 9.31
C GLN A 189 -10.20 -6.75 10.16
N ARG A 190 -11.38 -7.17 10.65
CA ARG A 190 -11.52 -8.43 11.40
C ARG A 190 -11.04 -9.65 10.61
N ARG A 191 -11.33 -9.69 9.31
CA ARG A 191 -10.88 -10.77 8.43
C ARG A 191 -9.38 -10.74 8.18
N ILE A 192 -8.78 -9.54 8.04
CA ILE A 192 -7.33 -9.38 7.91
C ILE A 192 -6.63 -9.92 9.15
N VAL A 193 -7.07 -9.53 10.34
CA VAL A 193 -6.52 -10.07 11.60
C VAL A 193 -6.67 -11.60 11.67
N ALA A 194 -7.82 -12.13 11.25
CA ALA A 194 -8.10 -13.57 11.25
C ALA A 194 -7.35 -14.35 10.15
N SER A 195 -6.80 -13.67 9.14
CA SER A 195 -6.03 -14.33 8.07
C SER A 195 -4.65 -14.83 8.51
N GLY A 196 -4.16 -14.35 9.64
CA GLY A 196 -2.81 -14.65 10.12
C GLY A 196 -1.73 -13.74 9.55
N ALA A 197 -2.10 -12.64 8.85
CA ALA A 197 -1.15 -11.62 8.44
C ALA A 197 -0.46 -11.00 9.65
N GLU A 198 0.84 -10.78 9.57
CA GLU A 198 1.66 -10.08 10.54
C GLU A 198 1.93 -8.64 10.10
N VAL A 199 2.06 -8.45 8.78
CA VAL A 199 2.27 -7.16 8.14
C VAL A 199 1.26 -6.99 7.00
N VAL A 200 0.72 -5.77 6.83
CA VAL A 200 -0.09 -5.37 5.67
C VAL A 200 0.61 -4.21 4.96
N LEU A 201 0.76 -4.32 3.65
CA LEU A 201 1.22 -3.23 2.79
C LEU A 201 0.04 -2.72 1.97
N CYS A 202 -0.23 -1.42 2.03
CA CYS A 202 -1.33 -0.79 1.28
C CYS A 202 -0.98 0.65 0.86
N GLY A 203 -1.83 1.28 0.02
CA GLY A 203 -1.67 2.64 -0.45
C GLY A 203 -3.01 3.36 -0.57
N HIS A 204 -3.31 3.94 -1.76
CA HIS A 204 -4.58 4.52 -2.17
C HIS A 204 -4.87 5.94 -1.65
N ASP A 205 -4.50 6.25 -0.41
CA ASP A 205 -4.90 7.51 0.22
C ASP A 205 -3.89 8.65 -0.02
N HIS A 206 -2.73 8.34 -0.62
CA HIS A 206 -1.63 9.25 -0.92
C HIS A 206 -1.03 9.90 0.33
N GLU A 207 -1.14 9.23 1.46
CA GLU A 207 -0.48 9.62 2.71
C GLU A 207 0.21 8.41 3.33
N GLU A 208 1.38 8.64 3.91
CA GLU A 208 2.13 7.61 4.61
C GLU A 208 1.49 7.29 5.96
N GLY A 209 1.61 6.03 6.38
CA GLY A 209 1.13 5.57 7.68
C GLY A 209 1.87 4.33 8.17
N ALA A 210 2.07 4.27 9.50
CA ALA A 210 2.66 3.14 10.20
C ALA A 210 1.92 2.93 11.51
N GLU A 211 1.05 1.92 11.59
CA GLU A 211 0.15 1.71 12.72
C GLU A 211 -0.12 0.22 12.96
N LEU A 212 -0.74 -0.10 14.09
CA LEU A 212 -1.21 -1.44 14.43
C LEU A 212 -2.71 -1.61 14.18
N LEU A 213 -3.06 -2.59 13.36
CA LEU A 213 -4.43 -3.05 13.22
C LEU A 213 -4.73 -4.13 14.27
N GLY A 214 -5.72 -3.85 15.12
CA GLY A 214 -6.16 -4.78 16.17
C GLY A 214 -5.05 -5.14 17.16
N GLY A 215 -4.10 -4.23 17.39
CA GLY A 215 -3.00 -4.40 18.34
C GLY A 215 -1.96 -5.47 17.95
N ARG A 216 -2.00 -6.00 16.72
CA ARG A 216 -1.12 -7.13 16.34
C ARG A 216 -0.63 -7.17 14.91
N VAL A 217 -1.33 -6.57 13.97
CA VAL A 217 -0.94 -6.56 12.55
C VAL A 217 -0.33 -5.21 12.23
N VAL A 218 0.93 -5.18 11.86
CA VAL A 218 1.62 -3.94 11.46
C VAL A 218 1.14 -3.52 10.09
N VAL A 219 0.67 -2.29 9.95
CA VAL A 219 0.20 -1.74 8.67
C VAL A 219 1.17 -0.67 8.20
N SER A 220 1.72 -0.88 7.01
CA SER A 220 2.45 0.13 6.25
C SER A 220 1.53 0.66 5.16
N THR A 221 1.16 1.92 5.24
CA THR A 221 0.50 2.64 4.15
C THR A 221 1.57 3.46 3.44
N ALA A 222 1.85 3.17 2.17
CA ALA A 222 2.77 3.98 1.39
C ALA A 222 2.08 5.27 0.94
N GLY A 223 2.83 6.35 0.87
CA GLY A 223 2.38 7.59 0.27
C GLY A 223 2.31 7.47 -1.25
N THR A 224 2.68 8.53 -1.95
CA THR A 224 2.63 8.58 -3.41
C THR A 224 3.92 9.17 -3.98
N LEU A 225 4.27 8.80 -5.21
CA LEU A 225 5.35 9.40 -6.00
C LEU A 225 4.79 10.31 -7.11
N CYS A 226 3.62 10.88 -6.91
CA CYS A 226 3.02 11.80 -7.86
C CYS A 226 2.83 13.20 -7.25
N LYS A 227 2.54 14.18 -8.10
CA LYS A 227 2.32 15.59 -7.71
C LYS A 227 1.11 15.80 -6.81
N ARG A 228 0.27 14.78 -6.63
CA ARG A 228 -0.96 14.87 -5.82
C ARG A 228 -0.75 14.23 -4.46
N THR A 229 -0.12 14.94 -3.56
CA THR A 229 0.04 14.54 -2.15
C THR A 229 -1.14 15.01 -1.29
N ARG A 230 -1.19 14.58 -0.03
CA ARG A 230 -2.22 14.98 0.94
C ARG A 230 -1.68 15.98 1.96
N GLY A 231 -2.50 17.01 2.27
CA GLY A 231 -2.23 17.95 3.35
C GLY A 231 -0.89 18.68 3.27
N GLY A 232 -0.34 18.87 2.06
CA GLY A 232 0.96 19.49 1.87
C GLY A 232 2.16 18.62 2.29
N ARG A 233 1.94 17.35 2.66
CA ARG A 233 3.05 16.43 2.94
C ARG A 233 3.86 16.15 1.68
N PRO A 234 5.17 15.92 1.77
CA PRO A 234 5.98 15.54 0.62
C PRO A 234 5.59 14.15 0.10
N SER A 235 5.95 13.85 -1.14
CA SER A 235 5.86 12.49 -1.67
C SER A 235 6.72 11.54 -0.85
N THR A 236 6.24 10.32 -0.69
CA THR A 236 6.84 9.36 0.25
C THR A 236 6.71 7.94 -0.28
N PHE A 237 7.74 7.15 -0.07
CA PHE A 237 7.68 5.69 -0.09
C PHE A 237 8.18 5.12 1.25
N ASN A 238 7.87 3.85 1.53
CA ASN A 238 8.26 3.21 2.78
C ASN A 238 9.33 2.15 2.54
N PHE A 239 10.22 1.99 3.50
CA PHE A 239 11.15 0.87 3.60
C PHE A 239 10.77 0.06 4.84
N VAL A 240 10.40 -1.20 4.64
CA VAL A 240 9.88 -2.07 5.70
C VAL A 240 10.90 -3.15 6.01
N THR A 241 11.44 -3.12 7.22
CA THR A 241 12.37 -4.14 7.72
C THR A 241 11.63 -5.07 8.68
N ILE A 242 11.55 -6.34 8.36
CA ILE A 242 10.88 -7.36 9.16
C ILE A 242 11.95 -8.25 9.80
N GLU A 243 12.11 -8.12 11.09
CA GLU A 243 13.01 -8.93 11.91
C GLU A 243 12.27 -10.08 12.60
N PRO A 244 12.95 -11.04 13.24
CA PRO A 244 12.29 -12.10 13.98
C PRO A 244 11.31 -11.62 15.06
N THR A 245 11.60 -10.51 15.71
CA THR A 245 10.86 -9.95 16.86
C THR A 245 10.27 -8.57 16.65
N ALA A 246 10.65 -7.89 15.57
CA ALA A 246 10.22 -6.50 15.30
C ALA A 246 9.93 -6.27 13.83
N VAL A 247 9.13 -5.24 13.57
CA VAL A 247 8.91 -4.67 12.24
C VAL A 247 9.20 -3.18 12.31
N HIS A 248 10.07 -2.70 11.44
CA HIS A 248 10.41 -1.29 11.33
C HIS A 248 9.87 -0.75 10.00
N ILE A 249 9.24 0.41 10.05
CA ILE A 249 8.76 1.14 8.87
C ILE A 249 9.46 2.48 8.84
N THR A 250 10.35 2.68 7.87
CA THR A 250 11.07 3.94 7.65
C THR A 250 10.45 4.66 6.46
N TYR A 251 10.06 5.92 6.65
CA TYR A 251 9.58 6.78 5.57
C TYR A 251 10.76 7.40 4.83
N PHE A 252 10.71 7.35 3.51
CA PHE A 252 11.61 8.08 2.64
C PHE A 252 10.83 9.23 1.99
N ARG A 253 11.04 10.44 2.45
CA ARG A 253 10.33 11.64 1.98
C ARG A 253 11.14 12.39 0.94
N TRP A 254 10.42 12.94 -0.02
CA TRP A 254 11.00 13.81 -1.04
C TRP A 254 11.49 15.12 -0.43
N ASP A 255 12.76 15.39 -0.57
CA ASP A 255 13.39 16.66 -0.22
C ASP A 255 13.50 17.51 -1.50
N VAL A 256 12.76 18.60 -1.53
CA VAL A 256 12.66 19.48 -2.71
C VAL A 256 13.98 20.19 -2.99
N GLU A 257 14.72 20.57 -1.94
CA GLU A 257 15.98 21.32 -2.09
C GLU A 257 17.08 20.43 -2.69
N SER A 258 17.28 19.25 -2.15
CA SER A 258 18.26 18.31 -2.67
C SER A 258 17.79 17.47 -3.85
N ARG A 259 16.48 17.52 -4.20
CA ARG A 259 15.83 16.69 -5.22
C ARG A 259 16.14 15.20 -5.03
N ARG A 260 16.02 14.72 -3.80
CA ARG A 260 16.28 13.33 -3.40
C ARG A 260 15.27 12.87 -2.36
N PHE A 261 15.07 11.56 -2.29
CA PHE A 261 14.41 10.96 -1.15
C PHE A 261 15.38 10.81 0.01
N ARG A 262 14.94 11.17 1.20
CA ARG A 262 15.71 11.03 2.45
C ARG A 262 14.94 10.23 3.46
N ALA A 263 15.63 9.33 4.16
CA ALA A 263 15.07 8.67 5.32
C ALA A 263 14.68 9.72 6.37
N SER A 264 13.47 9.59 6.91
CA SER A 264 12.93 10.49 7.93
C SER A 264 12.51 9.70 9.17
N ASP A 265 11.22 9.61 9.47
CA ASP A 265 10.74 8.91 10.66
C ASP A 265 10.84 7.38 10.49
N THR A 266 11.22 6.70 11.56
CA THR A 266 11.17 5.23 11.66
C THR A 266 10.27 4.83 12.83
N TYR A 267 9.31 3.97 12.53
CA TYR A 267 8.39 3.40 13.51
C TYR A 267 8.72 1.94 13.74
N ALA A 268 8.82 1.54 15.01
CA ALA A 268 9.12 0.18 15.42
C ALA A 268 7.91 -0.46 16.11
N PHE A 269 7.59 -1.68 15.71
CA PHE A 269 6.49 -2.47 16.25
C PHE A 269 6.99 -3.85 16.66
N ALA A 270 6.51 -4.38 17.78
CA ALA A 270 6.75 -5.77 18.11
C ALA A 270 6.08 -6.68 17.07
N ARG A 271 6.82 -7.66 16.56
CA ARG A 271 6.27 -8.68 15.68
C ARG A 271 5.56 -9.72 16.52
N VAL A 272 4.24 -9.79 16.38
CA VAL A 272 3.41 -10.76 17.08
C VAL A 272 3.24 -11.98 16.19
N GLY A 273 4.08 -13.00 16.38
CA GLY A 273 3.98 -14.27 15.65
C GLY A 273 2.69 -15.03 15.91
N LYS A 274 2.42 -16.05 15.09
CA LYS A 274 1.21 -16.90 15.22
C LYS A 274 1.17 -17.56 16.62
N GLY A 275 0.18 -17.18 17.43
CA GLY A 275 -0.05 -17.75 18.77
C GLY A 275 0.35 -16.88 19.96
N ALA A 276 0.98 -15.74 19.75
CA ALA A 276 1.28 -14.80 20.84
C ALA A 276 0.05 -13.96 21.22
N ALA A 277 -0.13 -13.71 22.51
CA ALA A 277 -1.16 -12.78 22.99
C ALA A 277 -0.85 -11.35 22.48
N PRO A 278 -1.87 -10.50 22.23
CA PRO A 278 -1.64 -9.13 21.84
C PRO A 278 -0.87 -8.39 22.94
N ALA A 279 0.15 -7.62 22.52
CA ALA A 279 0.82 -6.71 23.44
C ALA A 279 -0.17 -5.68 24.00
N PRO A 280 -0.04 -5.22 25.25
CA PRO A 280 -0.86 -4.15 25.78
C PRO A 280 -0.70 -2.91 24.89
N ALA A 281 -1.82 -2.22 24.65
CA ALA A 281 -1.84 -1.02 23.84
C ALA A 281 -0.80 0.00 24.37
N PRO A 282 0.02 0.63 23.50
CA PRO A 282 0.90 1.70 23.94
C PRO A 282 0.10 2.80 24.63
N ALA A 283 0.63 3.33 25.72
CA ALA A 283 0.01 4.45 26.43
C ALA A 283 -0.17 5.63 25.46
N PRO A 284 -1.30 6.35 25.53
CA PRO A 284 -1.50 7.53 24.69
C PRO A 284 -0.34 8.52 24.92
N PRO A 285 0.13 9.20 23.87
CA PRO A 285 1.16 10.22 24.03
C PRO A 285 0.71 11.27 25.06
N PRO A 286 1.63 11.82 25.88
CA PRO A 286 1.28 12.83 26.86
C PRO A 286 0.63 14.02 26.16
N ALA A 287 -0.49 14.48 26.73
CA ALA A 287 -1.21 15.65 26.23
C ALA A 287 -0.23 16.83 26.15
N GLN A 288 -0.10 17.42 24.97
CA GLN A 288 0.66 18.66 24.82
C GLN A 288 0.00 19.75 25.66
N PRO A 289 0.77 20.55 26.42
CA PRO A 289 0.21 21.65 27.20
C PRO A 289 -0.44 22.65 26.24
N VAL A 290 -1.71 22.94 26.51
CA VAL A 290 -2.43 24.01 25.84
C VAL A 290 -1.72 25.31 26.18
N SER A 291 -1.10 25.96 25.22
CA SER A 291 -0.56 27.30 25.39
C SER A 291 -1.72 28.26 25.74
N ALA A 292 -1.70 28.79 26.94
CA ALA A 292 -2.63 29.83 27.34
C ALA A 292 -2.29 31.10 26.54
N ASP A 293 -3.18 31.48 25.64
CA ASP A 293 -3.15 32.76 24.96
C ASP A 293 -3.47 33.84 26.01
N THR A 294 -2.43 34.53 26.46
CA THR A 294 -2.56 35.78 27.22
C THR A 294 -2.87 36.92 26.25
N THR A 295 -4.16 37.15 25.99
CA THR A 295 -4.61 38.42 25.46
C THR A 295 -4.55 39.47 26.59
N SER A 296 -3.48 40.29 26.57
CA SER A 296 -3.44 41.53 27.31
C SER A 296 -4.03 42.64 26.44
N HIS A 297 -5.21 43.09 26.81
CA HIS A 297 -5.72 44.41 26.38
C HIS A 297 -4.90 45.52 27.05
N SER A 298 -4.40 46.44 26.25
CA SER A 298 -4.13 47.83 26.61
C SER A 298 -4.25 48.66 25.34
#